data_8cb3e79d8ee96405424bbf405bb73eaa
#
_entry.id   8cb3e79d8ee96405424bbf405bb73eaa
#
_cell.length_a   1.000
_cell.length_b   1.000
_cell.length_c   1.000
_cell.angle_alpha   90.00
_cell.angle_beta   90.00
_cell.angle_gamma   90.00
#
_symmetry.space_group_name_H-M   'P 1'
#
loop_
_entity.id
_entity.type
_entity.pdbx_description
1 polymer ?
#
loop_
_entity_poly.entity_id
_entity_poly.type
_entity_poly.pdbx_seq_one_letter_code
_entity_poly.pdbx_strand_id
1 'polypeptide(L)'
;MEAALLYDYPLDALIHAYKYGGKLALARPLGAALAQSVARDVDVIVPMPLARGRLAERGFNQALEIARVVASDTRIALFPDACRKVAETPPQAALPWKERSRNVRRAFVCDADLAGRKVAVVDDVLTTGATLNELTRVLLRAGAAGVRGWVVARTAR
;
A
#
# COMPACT_ATOMS: atom_id res chain seq x y z
N MET A 1 7.01 9.89 -4.58
CA MET A 1 7.06 8.52 -4.05
C MET A 1 8.29 8.38 -3.19
N GLU A 2 8.15 7.83 -2.00
CA GLU A 2 9.19 7.71 -0.99
C GLU A 2 9.29 6.25 -0.56
N ALA A 3 10.51 5.73 -0.46
CA ALA A 3 10.82 4.38 0.00
C ALA A 3 11.86 4.46 1.11
N ALA A 4 11.63 3.76 2.22
CA ALA A 4 12.55 3.76 3.34
C ALA A 4 13.85 2.99 3.02
N LEU A 5 13.71 1.86 2.34
CA LEU A 5 14.78 0.87 2.17
C LEU A 5 14.81 0.31 0.73
N LEU A 6 15.92 -0.32 0.37
CA LEU A 6 16.00 -1.14 -0.83
C LEU A 6 15.54 -2.57 -0.52
N TYR A 7 14.80 -3.16 -1.46
CA TYR A 7 14.33 -4.54 -1.35
C TYR A 7 15.45 -5.50 -1.74
N ASP A 8 16.34 -5.76 -0.79
CA ASP A 8 17.50 -6.65 -0.93
C ASP A 8 17.70 -7.42 0.38
N TYR A 9 18.57 -8.41 0.39
CA TYR A 9 18.88 -9.18 1.60
C TYR A 9 19.50 -8.27 2.68
N PRO A 10 19.09 -8.38 3.95
CA PRO A 10 18.13 -9.35 4.55
C PRO A 10 16.67 -8.89 4.57
N LEU A 11 16.34 -7.71 4.04
CA LEU A 11 15.00 -7.13 4.14
C LEU A 11 13.95 -7.94 3.38
N ASP A 12 14.31 -8.52 2.23
CA ASP A 12 13.44 -9.40 1.45
C ASP A 12 12.97 -10.61 2.27
N ALA A 13 13.88 -11.24 3.02
CA ALA A 13 13.57 -12.35 3.93
C ALA A 13 12.64 -11.90 5.08
N LEU A 14 12.86 -10.69 5.64
CA LEU A 14 12.01 -10.14 6.70
C LEU A 14 10.58 -9.84 6.18
N ILE A 15 10.47 -9.22 5.01
CA ILE A 15 9.17 -8.92 4.40
C ILE A 15 8.44 -10.21 4.01
N HIS A 16 9.15 -11.22 3.51
CA HIS A 16 8.58 -12.54 3.24
C HIS A 16 8.05 -13.19 4.52
N ALA A 17 8.84 -13.19 5.60
CA ALA A 17 8.41 -13.71 6.90
C ALA A 17 7.20 -12.92 7.47
N TYR A 18 7.14 -11.63 7.25
CA TYR A 18 6.01 -10.77 7.61
C TYR A 18 4.74 -11.17 6.83
N LYS A 19 4.85 -11.32 5.51
CA LYS A 19 3.70 -11.64 4.65
C LYS A 19 3.15 -13.05 4.84
N TYR A 20 4.02 -14.03 4.99
CA TYR A 20 3.68 -15.45 4.90
C TYR A 20 3.99 -16.24 6.17
N GLY A 21 4.84 -15.72 7.04
CA GLY A 21 5.20 -16.35 8.31
C GLY A 21 4.36 -15.90 9.52
N GLY A 22 3.33 -15.07 9.31
CA GLY A 22 2.47 -14.56 10.38
C GLY A 22 3.19 -13.70 11.43
N LYS A 23 4.38 -13.18 11.13
CA LYS A 23 5.20 -12.40 12.06
C LYS A 23 4.73 -10.94 12.15
N LEU A 24 3.54 -10.73 12.70
CA LEU A 24 2.91 -9.41 12.81
C LEU A 24 3.77 -8.40 13.58
N ALA A 25 4.61 -8.87 14.51
CA ALA A 25 5.54 -8.02 15.26
C ALA A 25 6.52 -7.23 14.37
N LEU A 26 6.78 -7.70 13.15
CA LEU A 26 7.62 -6.98 12.18
C LEU A 26 6.98 -5.68 11.66
N ALA A 27 5.66 -5.51 11.80
CA ALA A 27 4.99 -4.26 11.43
C ALA A 27 5.59 -3.05 12.17
N ARG A 28 5.96 -3.21 13.45
CA ARG A 28 6.51 -2.11 14.26
C ARG A 28 7.85 -1.59 13.73
N PRO A 29 8.91 -2.41 13.57
CA PRO A 29 10.18 -1.91 13.05
C PRO A 29 10.08 -1.43 11.59
N LEU A 30 9.31 -2.11 10.73
CA LEU A 30 9.11 -1.70 9.34
C LEU A 30 8.37 -0.36 9.23
N GLY A 31 7.29 -0.20 10.00
CA GLY A 31 6.53 1.05 10.05
C GLY A 31 7.32 2.21 10.65
N ALA A 32 8.12 1.97 11.70
CA ALA A 32 8.97 2.98 12.30
C ALA A 32 10.06 3.47 11.32
N ALA A 33 10.69 2.57 10.58
CA ALA A 33 11.67 2.92 9.55
C ALA A 33 11.02 3.80 8.45
N LEU A 34 9.79 3.45 8.03
CA LEU A 34 9.04 4.23 7.06
C LEU A 34 8.68 5.62 7.61
N ALA A 35 8.17 5.70 8.84
CA ALA A 35 7.79 6.96 9.48
C ALA A 35 8.93 7.97 9.61
N GLN A 36 10.18 7.48 9.73
CA GLN A 36 11.38 8.31 9.78
C GLN A 36 11.83 8.84 8.42
N SER A 37 11.44 8.16 7.34
CA SER A 37 11.93 8.45 5.98
C SER A 37 10.98 9.30 5.14
N VAL A 38 9.74 9.52 5.60
CA VAL A 38 8.71 10.20 4.80
C VAL A 38 8.51 11.65 5.19
N ALA A 39 8.20 12.48 4.20
CA ALA A 39 7.79 13.85 4.43
C ALA A 39 6.35 13.90 5.00
N ARG A 40 6.15 14.75 6.03
CA ARG A 40 4.87 14.85 6.76
C ARG A 40 3.93 15.91 6.18
N ASP A 41 3.95 16.09 4.88
CA ASP A 41 3.17 17.12 4.17
C ASP A 41 1.88 16.56 3.53
N VAL A 42 1.27 15.59 4.20
CA VAL A 42 0.00 14.97 3.82
C VAL A 42 -1.01 15.07 4.97
N ASP A 43 -2.30 15.03 4.64
CA ASP A 43 -3.40 15.19 5.59
C ASP A 43 -3.89 13.82 6.13
N VAL A 44 -3.78 12.77 5.31
CA VAL A 44 -4.33 11.46 5.63
C VAL A 44 -3.50 10.32 5.05
N ILE A 45 -3.45 9.22 5.78
CA ILE A 45 -2.83 7.96 5.37
C ILE A 45 -3.93 6.96 4.97
N VAL A 46 -3.76 6.34 3.81
CA VAL A 46 -4.61 5.26 3.30
C VAL A 46 -3.73 4.02 3.08
N PRO A 47 -4.02 2.88 3.72
CA PRO A 47 -3.28 1.66 3.46
C PRO A 47 -3.65 1.08 2.09
N MET A 48 -2.72 0.44 1.41
CA MET A 48 -2.99 -0.32 0.19
C MET A 48 -4.02 -1.42 0.48
N PRO A 49 -5.19 -1.42 -0.19
CA PRO A 49 -6.20 -2.42 0.07
C PRO A 49 -5.76 -3.81 -0.40
N LEU A 50 -6.05 -4.81 0.43
CA LEU A 50 -5.80 -6.21 0.12
C LEU A 50 -7.08 -6.88 -0.39
N ALA A 51 -6.97 -7.75 -1.40
CA ALA A 51 -8.09 -8.54 -1.89
C ALA A 51 -8.63 -9.47 -0.79
N ARG A 52 -9.95 -9.70 -0.75
CA ARG A 52 -10.62 -10.50 0.29
C ARG A 52 -10.04 -11.92 0.40
N GLY A 53 -9.78 -12.58 -0.73
CA GLY A 53 -9.18 -13.92 -0.74
C GLY A 53 -7.80 -13.92 -0.08
N ARG A 54 -6.95 -12.95 -0.40
CA ARG A 54 -5.63 -12.82 0.23
C ARG A 54 -5.70 -12.44 1.71
N LEU A 55 -6.69 -11.64 2.11
CA LEU A 55 -6.93 -11.33 3.51
C LEU A 55 -7.33 -12.58 4.30
N ALA A 56 -8.19 -13.41 3.72
CA ALA A 56 -8.60 -14.68 4.33
C ALA A 56 -7.42 -15.68 4.48
N GLU A 57 -6.56 -15.78 3.45
CA GLU A 57 -5.37 -16.63 3.49
C GLU A 57 -4.32 -16.14 4.50
N ARG A 58 -4.11 -14.82 4.57
CA ARG A 58 -3.03 -14.21 5.35
C ARG A 58 -3.43 -13.88 6.78
N GLY A 59 -4.73 -13.64 7.00
CA GLY A 59 -5.30 -13.25 8.30
C GLY A 59 -5.18 -11.77 8.64
N PHE A 60 -4.40 -10.98 7.88
CA PHE A 60 -4.21 -9.54 8.10
C PHE A 60 -3.81 -8.82 6.81
N ASN A 61 -4.01 -7.50 6.79
CA ASN A 61 -3.50 -6.63 5.73
C ASN A 61 -2.16 -6.02 6.17
N GLN A 62 -1.07 -6.44 5.56
CA GLN A 62 0.28 -5.97 5.89
C GLN A 62 0.46 -4.46 5.76
N ALA A 63 -0.13 -3.85 4.75
CA ALA A 63 -0.06 -2.41 4.54
C ALA A 63 -0.81 -1.64 5.63
N LEU A 64 -1.95 -2.17 6.10
CA LEU A 64 -2.71 -1.58 7.20
C LEU A 64 -1.91 -1.59 8.51
N GLU A 65 -1.28 -2.70 8.85
CA GLU A 65 -0.51 -2.80 10.10
C GLU A 65 0.71 -1.85 10.09
N ILE A 66 1.40 -1.73 8.96
CA ILE A 66 2.46 -0.73 8.76
C ILE A 66 1.89 0.69 8.87
N ALA A 67 0.77 0.97 8.20
CA ALA A 67 0.13 2.28 8.21
C ALA A 67 -0.32 2.72 9.62
N ARG A 68 -0.76 1.79 10.49
CA ARG A 68 -1.07 2.06 11.91
C ARG A 68 0.15 2.59 12.66
N VAL A 69 1.30 1.99 12.45
CA VAL A 69 2.56 2.43 13.06
C VAL A 69 2.96 3.81 12.53
N VAL A 70 2.92 3.99 11.21
CA VAL A 70 3.26 5.28 10.58
C VAL A 70 2.34 6.39 11.10
N ALA A 71 1.03 6.14 11.15
CA ALA A 71 0.05 7.11 11.64
C ALA A 71 0.30 7.49 13.11
N SER A 72 0.60 6.49 13.95
CA SER A 72 0.94 6.72 15.36
C SER A 72 2.21 7.57 15.52
N ASP A 73 3.27 7.23 14.77
CA ASP A 73 4.57 7.89 14.92
C ASP A 73 4.61 9.29 14.26
N THR A 74 3.80 9.52 13.21
CA THR A 74 3.71 10.82 12.51
C THR A 74 2.58 11.70 13.02
N ARG A 75 1.58 11.13 13.71
CA ARG A 75 0.32 11.77 14.15
C ARG A 75 -0.57 12.23 12.98
N ILE A 76 -0.41 11.63 11.81
CA ILE A 76 -1.27 11.87 10.65
C ILE A 76 -2.47 10.92 10.74
N ALA A 77 -3.66 11.42 10.39
CA ALA A 77 -4.89 10.65 10.44
C ALA A 77 -4.83 9.41 9.53
N LEU A 78 -5.26 8.26 10.04
CA LEU A 78 -5.38 7.01 9.28
C LEU A 78 -6.82 6.79 8.87
N PHE A 79 -7.05 6.54 7.57
CA PHE A 79 -8.32 6.15 7.00
C PHE A 79 -8.23 4.68 6.52
N PRO A 80 -8.42 3.71 7.42
CA PRO A 80 -8.14 2.30 7.14
C PRO A 80 -9.06 1.70 6.08
N ASP A 81 -10.32 2.18 6.02
CA ASP A 81 -11.38 1.67 5.15
C ASP A 81 -11.74 2.64 4.01
N ALA A 82 -10.90 3.63 3.74
CA ALA A 82 -11.15 4.63 2.69
C ALA A 82 -11.32 3.98 1.31
N CYS A 83 -10.56 2.93 1.05
CA CYS A 83 -10.57 2.21 -0.22
C CYS A 83 -10.66 0.70 0.01
N ARG A 84 -11.27 0.03 -0.98
CA ARG A 84 -11.35 -1.43 -1.00
C ARG A 84 -10.97 -1.97 -2.38
N LYS A 85 -10.39 -3.16 -2.40
CA LYS A 85 -10.09 -3.87 -3.64
C LYS A 85 -11.27 -4.74 -4.01
N VAL A 86 -11.88 -4.47 -5.18
CA VAL A 86 -13.13 -5.12 -5.65
C VAL A 86 -12.89 -6.20 -6.69
N ALA A 87 -11.73 -6.21 -7.36
CA ALA A 87 -11.37 -7.24 -8.33
C ALA A 87 -10.26 -8.12 -7.75
N GLU A 88 -10.50 -9.42 -7.70
CA GLU A 88 -9.42 -10.39 -7.59
C GLU A 88 -8.73 -10.41 -8.95
N THR A 89 -7.50 -9.93 -9.01
CA THR A 89 -6.66 -10.16 -10.19
C THR A 89 -6.27 -11.63 -10.19
N PRO A 90 -6.66 -12.44 -11.19
CA PRO A 90 -6.16 -13.82 -11.30
C PRO A 90 -4.64 -13.83 -11.24
N PRO A 91 -4.00 -14.94 -10.80
CA PRO A 91 -2.55 -15.06 -10.84
C PRO A 91 -2.06 -14.69 -12.24
N GLN A 92 -1.16 -13.71 -12.33
CA GLN A 92 -0.76 -13.05 -13.60
C GLN A 92 -0.08 -13.97 -14.61
N ALA A 93 0.14 -15.24 -14.27
CA ALA A 93 0.83 -16.20 -15.13
C ALA A 93 0.03 -16.65 -16.37
N ALA A 94 -1.30 -16.45 -16.39
CA ALA A 94 -2.18 -17.05 -17.40
C ALA A 94 -2.81 -16.06 -18.41
N LEU A 95 -2.58 -14.74 -18.31
CA LEU A 95 -3.26 -13.77 -19.18
C LEU A 95 -2.31 -13.02 -20.13
N PRO A 96 -2.73 -12.77 -21.40
CA PRO A 96 -1.99 -11.95 -22.34
C PRO A 96 -1.78 -10.51 -21.82
N TRP A 97 -0.66 -9.88 -22.19
CA TRP A 97 -0.24 -8.53 -21.74
C TRP A 97 -1.35 -7.45 -21.85
N LYS A 98 -2.15 -7.47 -22.93
CA LYS A 98 -3.23 -6.50 -23.14
C LYS A 98 -4.40 -6.65 -22.15
N GLU A 99 -4.64 -7.83 -21.62
CA GLU A 99 -5.70 -8.06 -20.63
C GLU A 99 -5.25 -7.73 -19.21
N ARG A 100 -3.94 -7.85 -18.95
CA ARG A 100 -3.35 -7.45 -17.65
C ARG A 100 -3.57 -5.96 -17.34
N SER A 101 -3.46 -5.10 -18.36
CA SER A 101 -3.66 -3.65 -18.20
C SER A 101 -5.14 -3.25 -18.05
N ARG A 102 -6.09 -4.04 -18.55
CA ARG A 102 -7.53 -3.80 -18.41
C ARG A 102 -8.06 -4.24 -17.04
N ASN A 103 -7.56 -5.36 -16.48
CA ASN A 103 -8.01 -5.90 -15.21
C ASN A 103 -7.59 -5.03 -14.00
N VAL A 104 -6.50 -4.26 -14.12
CA VAL A 104 -6.06 -3.34 -13.07
C VAL A 104 -6.92 -2.07 -13.01
N ARG A 105 -7.53 -1.65 -14.12
CA ARG A 105 -8.24 -0.35 -14.24
C ARG A 105 -9.54 -0.19 -13.45
N ARG A 106 -10.03 -1.24 -12.78
CA ARG A 106 -11.23 -1.19 -11.92
C ARG A 106 -11.03 -2.00 -10.64
N ALA A 107 -9.78 -2.14 -10.21
CA ALA A 107 -9.46 -2.99 -9.06
C ALA A 107 -9.84 -2.36 -7.71
N PHE A 108 -9.99 -1.04 -7.65
CA PHE A 108 -10.23 -0.32 -6.41
C PHE A 108 -11.46 0.58 -6.49
N VAL A 109 -12.12 0.74 -5.33
CA VAL A 109 -13.17 1.73 -5.08
C VAL A 109 -12.77 2.53 -3.85
N CYS A 110 -13.00 3.84 -3.89
CA CYS A 110 -12.85 4.74 -2.76
C CYS A 110 -14.24 5.22 -2.32
N ASP A 111 -14.58 4.97 -1.07
CA ASP A 111 -15.86 5.34 -0.47
C ASP A 111 -15.71 6.55 0.48
N ALA A 112 -14.49 7.02 0.73
CA ALA A 112 -14.20 8.17 1.59
C ALA A 112 -14.28 9.49 0.83
N ASP A 113 -14.71 10.56 1.53
CA ASP A 113 -14.56 11.93 1.05
C ASP A 113 -13.12 12.41 1.26
N LEU A 114 -12.42 12.61 0.16
CA LEU A 114 -11.03 13.06 0.12
C LEU A 114 -10.88 14.46 -0.49
N ALA A 115 -11.98 15.21 -0.64
CA ALA A 115 -11.96 16.52 -1.28
C ALA A 115 -10.91 17.47 -0.67
N GLY A 116 -9.97 17.91 -1.52
CA GLY A 116 -8.90 18.83 -1.15
C GLY A 116 -7.78 18.24 -0.28
N ARG A 117 -7.84 16.96 0.12
CA ARG A 117 -6.84 16.33 0.99
C ARG A 117 -5.63 15.83 0.21
N LYS A 118 -4.46 15.99 0.78
CA LYS A 118 -3.23 15.31 0.35
C LYS A 118 -3.17 13.94 1.02
N VAL A 119 -3.07 12.90 0.24
CA VAL A 119 -3.14 11.51 0.69
C VAL A 119 -1.80 10.82 0.57
N ALA A 120 -1.37 10.09 1.60
CA ALA A 120 -0.28 9.12 1.51
C ALA A 120 -0.85 7.70 1.41
N VAL A 121 -0.48 6.97 0.37
CA VAL A 121 -0.76 5.53 0.26
C VAL A 121 0.41 4.75 0.84
N VAL A 122 0.15 3.94 1.85
CA VAL A 122 1.17 3.07 2.48
C VAL A 122 1.09 1.67 1.90
N ASP A 123 2.24 1.13 1.50
CA ASP A 123 2.40 -0.27 1.08
C ASP A 123 3.74 -0.84 1.58
N ASP A 124 3.92 -2.15 1.50
CA ASP A 124 5.16 -2.79 1.95
C ASP A 124 6.27 -2.76 0.89
N VAL A 125 6.00 -3.18 -0.35
CA VAL A 125 7.00 -3.28 -1.41
C VAL A 125 6.51 -2.69 -2.72
N LEU A 126 7.31 -1.80 -3.27
CA LEU A 126 7.13 -1.30 -4.63
C LEU A 126 7.94 -2.14 -5.62
N THR A 127 7.26 -2.80 -6.53
CA THR A 127 7.87 -3.47 -7.68
C THR A 127 7.72 -2.61 -8.94
N THR A 128 6.65 -2.81 -9.71
CA THR A 128 6.38 -2.05 -10.94
C THR A 128 5.61 -0.74 -10.70
N GLY A 129 4.98 -0.58 -9.52
CA GLY A 129 4.13 0.54 -9.20
C GLY A 129 2.74 0.52 -9.84
N ALA A 130 2.39 -0.51 -10.61
CA ALA A 130 1.11 -0.57 -11.32
C ALA A 130 -0.11 -0.48 -10.36
N THR A 131 -0.07 -1.20 -9.26
CA THR A 131 -1.12 -1.19 -8.24
C THR A 131 -1.25 0.18 -7.57
N LEU A 132 -0.12 0.80 -7.20
CA LEU A 132 -0.09 2.12 -6.59
C LEU A 132 -0.61 3.19 -7.56
N ASN A 133 -0.24 3.11 -8.84
CA ASN A 133 -0.73 4.03 -9.87
C ASN A 133 -2.24 3.94 -10.06
N GLU A 134 -2.80 2.73 -10.03
CA GLU A 134 -4.24 2.55 -10.17
C GLU A 134 -5.00 3.11 -8.94
N LEU A 135 -4.53 2.80 -7.73
CA LEU A 135 -5.13 3.38 -6.52
C LEU A 135 -5.02 4.91 -6.52
N THR A 136 -3.88 5.46 -6.95
CA THR A 136 -3.68 6.91 -7.09
C THR A 136 -4.75 7.54 -7.99
N ARG A 137 -5.08 6.94 -9.15
CA ARG A 137 -6.14 7.42 -10.03
C ARG A 137 -7.51 7.43 -9.36
N VAL A 138 -7.80 6.40 -8.57
CA VAL A 138 -9.07 6.29 -7.83
C VAL A 138 -9.16 7.37 -6.77
N LEU A 139 -8.10 7.61 -6.00
CA LEU A 139 -8.04 8.64 -4.96
C LEU A 139 -8.18 10.05 -5.55
N LEU A 140 -7.51 10.35 -6.67
CA LEU A 140 -7.65 11.64 -7.35
C LEU A 140 -9.07 11.86 -7.87
N ARG A 141 -9.76 10.83 -8.39
CA ARG A 141 -11.16 10.91 -8.78
C ARG A 141 -12.10 11.11 -7.59
N ALA A 142 -11.72 10.64 -6.40
CA ALA A 142 -12.43 10.88 -5.14
C ALA A 142 -12.16 12.28 -4.55
N GLY A 143 -11.45 13.15 -5.28
CA GLY A 143 -11.23 14.55 -4.91
C GLY A 143 -9.93 14.84 -4.17
N ALA A 144 -9.03 13.86 -4.02
CA ALA A 144 -7.73 14.12 -3.40
C ALA A 144 -6.95 15.20 -4.16
N ALA A 145 -6.38 16.17 -3.45
CA ALA A 145 -5.56 17.24 -4.02
C ALA A 145 -4.18 16.75 -4.50
N GLY A 146 -3.73 15.63 -3.95
CA GLY A 146 -2.49 15.00 -4.34
C GLY A 146 -2.32 13.66 -3.65
N VAL A 147 -1.53 12.76 -4.24
CA VAL A 147 -1.25 11.43 -3.70
C VAL A 147 0.24 11.17 -3.67
N ARG A 148 0.74 10.75 -2.52
CA ARG A 148 2.10 10.23 -2.34
C ARG A 148 2.06 8.73 -2.12
N GLY A 149 3.06 8.01 -2.63
CA GLY A 149 3.27 6.60 -2.29
C GLY A 149 4.39 6.50 -1.25
N TRP A 150 4.11 5.85 -0.12
CA TRP A 150 5.05 5.55 0.95
C TRP A 150 5.20 4.04 1.06
N VAL A 151 6.37 3.53 0.79
CA VAL A 151 6.65 2.09 0.79
C VAL A 151 7.84 1.76 1.69
N VAL A 152 7.78 0.62 2.36
CA VAL A 152 8.91 0.17 3.20
C VAL A 152 10.11 -0.11 2.32
N ALA A 153 9.91 -0.81 1.21
CA ALA A 153 11.00 -1.17 0.32
C ALA A 153 10.64 -0.98 -1.16
N ARG A 154 11.65 -0.70 -1.98
CA ARG A 154 11.54 -0.73 -3.43
C ARG A 154 12.58 -1.67 -4.03
N THR A 155 12.22 -2.39 -5.08
CA THR A 155 13.18 -3.15 -5.88
C THR A 155 14.16 -2.18 -6.58
N ALA A 156 15.42 -2.55 -6.67
CA ALA A 156 16.38 -1.87 -7.54
C ALA A 156 15.89 -1.93 -8.99
N ARG A 157 16.10 -0.85 -9.73
CA ARG A 157 15.81 -0.82 -11.18
C ARG A 157 16.93 -1.52 -11.93
#